data_5a5df0761f7597a3c9c4006d4b1b0eb8
#
_entry.id   5a5df0761f7597a3c9c4006d4b1b0eb8
#
_cell.length_a   1.000
_cell.length_b   1.000
_cell.length_c   1.000
_cell.angle_alpha   90.00
_cell.angle_beta   90.00
_cell.angle_gamma   90.00
#
_symmetry.space_group_name_H-M   'P 1'
#
loop_
_entity.id
_entity.type
_entity.pdbx_description
1 polymer ?
#
loop_
_entity_poly.entity_id
_entity_poly.type
_entity_poly.pdbx_seq_one_letter_code
_entity_poly.pdbx_strand_id
1 'polypeptide(L)'
;VTDISSLYERLYSIGVTNYITTNYDFSLESIFEEKLYRKDFRKQETLYSIRTHITMSNQDNDINIWHVHGDIERIPSIALGLDHYCGSVSKIDAYLKGNYSYIEDKKEKRLNGIIAKLNGTESFDSVSWIELFYNTNVHIIGFGLDYSEIDIWWILNKRQRYIKSSKTNLFNKIYYYDIKPQD
;
A
#
# COMPACT_ATOMS: atom_id res chain seq x y z
N VAL A 1 19.32 18.09 13.43
CA VAL A 1 19.08 16.96 12.53
C VAL A 1 18.30 15.95 13.36
N THR A 2 17.02 15.79 13.09
CA THR A 2 16.20 14.77 13.76
C THR A 2 16.76 13.41 13.34
N ASP A 3 17.13 12.60 14.29
CA ASP A 3 17.63 11.26 14.03
C ASP A 3 16.51 10.45 13.34
N ILE A 4 16.78 9.99 12.12
CA ILE A 4 15.85 9.20 11.32
C ILE A 4 15.39 7.95 12.10
N SER A 5 16.28 7.35 12.88
CA SER A 5 15.97 6.22 13.77
C SER A 5 14.86 6.59 14.75
N SER A 6 14.89 7.77 15.36
CA SER A 6 13.85 8.22 16.30
C SER A 6 12.46 8.40 15.66
N LEU A 7 12.40 8.75 14.37
CA LEU A 7 11.13 8.86 13.65
C LEU A 7 10.51 7.47 13.44
N TYR A 8 11.29 6.51 12.97
CA TYR A 8 10.81 5.15 12.74
C TYR A 8 10.44 4.45 14.04
N GLU A 9 11.15 4.70 15.15
CA GLU A 9 10.78 4.23 16.48
C GLU A 9 9.38 4.73 16.91
N ARG A 10 9.07 5.98 16.60
CA ARG A 10 7.73 6.53 16.85
C ARG A 10 6.68 5.87 15.96
N LEU A 11 6.97 5.64 14.69
CA LEU A 11 6.07 4.92 13.79
C LEU A 11 5.81 3.49 14.27
N TYR A 12 6.84 2.79 14.73
CA TYR A 12 6.71 1.47 15.35
C TYR A 12 5.78 1.50 16.57
N SER A 13 5.93 2.51 17.43
CA SER A 13 5.13 2.64 18.66
C SER A 13 3.63 2.87 18.43
N ILE A 14 3.22 3.24 17.21
CA ILE A 14 1.79 3.38 16.85
C ILE A 14 1.09 2.02 16.83
N GLY A 15 1.81 0.92 16.59
CA GLY A 15 1.29 -0.43 16.68
C GLY A 15 0.32 -0.81 15.56
N VAL A 16 0.52 -0.27 14.33
CA VAL A 16 -0.28 -0.65 13.17
C VAL A 16 0.27 -1.91 12.51
N THR A 17 -0.58 -2.65 11.81
CA THR A 17 -0.22 -3.91 11.16
C THR A 17 0.14 -3.78 9.68
N ASN A 18 -0.08 -2.61 9.08
CA ASN A 18 0.25 -2.36 7.69
C ASN A 18 0.96 -1.02 7.53
N TYR A 19 2.07 -1.03 6.82
CA TYR A 19 2.81 0.16 6.42
C TYR A 19 2.89 0.20 4.90
N ILE A 20 2.60 1.34 4.31
CA ILE A 20 2.76 1.62 2.89
C ILE A 20 3.86 2.65 2.76
N THR A 21 4.88 2.37 1.98
CA THR A 21 5.98 3.29 1.72
C THR A 21 6.23 3.46 0.23
N THR A 22 6.60 4.68 -0.16
CA THR A 22 7.11 5.01 -1.50
C THR A 22 8.64 4.98 -1.54
N ASN A 23 9.30 4.81 -0.38
CA ASN A 23 10.75 4.67 -0.29
C ASN A 23 11.20 3.32 -0.86
N TYR A 24 12.37 3.32 -1.46
CA TYR A 24 12.98 2.12 -2.04
C TYR A 24 13.88 1.36 -1.06
N ASP A 25 14.34 2.03 0.02
CA ASP A 25 15.21 1.44 1.04
C ASP A 25 14.43 0.65 2.10
N PHE A 26 15.15 -0.12 2.90
CA PHE A 26 14.61 -0.95 3.96
C PHE A 26 14.80 -0.35 5.37
N SER A 27 14.87 0.96 5.47
CA SER A 27 15.05 1.65 6.76
C SER A 27 13.90 1.37 7.73
N LEU A 28 12.69 1.17 7.21
CA LEU A 28 11.53 0.82 8.03
C LEU A 28 11.64 -0.61 8.58
N GLU A 29 12.04 -1.57 7.74
CA GLU A 29 12.21 -2.97 8.12
C GLU A 29 13.30 -3.16 9.17
N SER A 30 14.39 -2.41 9.08
CA SER A 30 15.52 -2.53 10.01
C SER A 30 15.12 -2.35 11.47
N ILE A 31 14.13 -1.49 11.75
CA ILE A 31 13.60 -1.31 13.11
C ILE A 31 12.88 -2.55 13.64
N PHE A 32 12.13 -3.22 12.78
CA PHE A 32 11.48 -4.48 13.14
C PHE A 32 12.51 -5.60 13.35
N GLU A 33 13.57 -5.65 12.53
CA GLU A 33 14.66 -6.61 12.68
C GLU A 33 15.39 -6.39 14.02
N GLU A 34 15.66 -5.15 14.41
CA GLU A 34 16.24 -4.81 15.72
C GLU A 34 15.35 -5.25 16.89
N LYS A 35 14.04 -5.35 16.69
CA LYS A 35 13.07 -5.83 17.68
C LYS A 35 12.74 -7.33 17.53
N LEU A 36 13.64 -8.07 16.90
CA LEU A 36 13.60 -9.53 16.75
C LEU A 36 12.41 -10.03 15.91
N TYR A 37 11.88 -9.23 15.00
CA TYR A 37 10.95 -9.71 14.00
C TYR A 37 11.69 -10.50 12.92
N ARG A 38 11.05 -11.55 12.41
CA ARG A 38 11.53 -12.33 11.28
C ARG A 38 10.96 -11.77 9.99
N LYS A 39 11.83 -11.47 9.04
CA LYS A 39 11.47 -10.98 7.72
C LYS A 39 11.10 -12.15 6.80
N ASP A 40 9.91 -12.12 6.20
CA ASP A 40 9.47 -13.00 5.12
C ASP A 40 9.05 -12.17 3.91
N PHE A 41 9.67 -12.43 2.78
CA PHE A 41 9.45 -11.69 1.56
C PHE A 41 8.40 -12.39 0.69
N ARG A 42 7.23 -11.79 0.56
CA ARG A 42 6.10 -12.27 -0.24
C ARG A 42 6.15 -11.70 -1.66
N LYS A 43 7.00 -12.29 -2.52
CA LYS A 43 7.11 -11.90 -3.92
C LYS A 43 5.91 -12.41 -4.71
N GLN A 44 5.04 -11.51 -5.10
CA GLN A 44 3.84 -11.79 -5.90
C GLN A 44 3.96 -11.29 -7.34
N GLU A 45 4.66 -10.18 -7.56
CA GLU A 45 4.77 -9.48 -8.83
C GLU A 45 6.13 -8.81 -8.94
N THR A 46 6.58 -8.55 -10.17
CA THR A 46 7.86 -7.87 -10.41
C THR A 46 7.66 -6.38 -10.63
N LEU A 47 6.86 -6.00 -11.61
CA LEU A 47 6.65 -4.60 -12.01
C LEU A 47 5.22 -4.16 -11.69
N TYR A 48 5.07 -2.89 -11.27
CA TYR A 48 3.78 -2.31 -10.87
C TYR A 48 3.08 -3.16 -9.81
N SER A 49 3.83 -3.53 -8.77
CA SER A 49 3.34 -4.48 -7.79
C SER A 49 2.20 -3.91 -6.96
N ILE A 50 1.07 -4.60 -6.95
CA ILE A 50 -0.05 -4.30 -6.07
C ILE A 50 -0.22 -5.36 -4.98
N ARG A 51 0.55 -6.46 -5.03
CA ARG A 51 0.42 -7.63 -4.16
C ARG A 51 1.69 -8.00 -3.40
N THR A 52 2.84 -7.50 -3.85
CA THR A 52 4.11 -7.82 -3.20
C THR A 52 4.28 -7.01 -1.92
N HIS A 53 4.63 -7.67 -0.85
CA HIS A 53 4.93 -7.06 0.45
C HIS A 53 5.98 -7.87 1.20
N ILE A 54 6.52 -7.26 2.23
CA ILE A 54 7.37 -7.89 3.22
C ILE A 54 6.53 -8.11 4.46
N THR A 55 6.51 -9.33 4.98
CA THR A 55 5.90 -9.62 6.27
C THR A 55 6.98 -9.70 7.34
N MET A 56 6.86 -8.87 8.36
CA MET A 56 7.69 -8.89 9.56
C MET A 56 6.89 -9.61 10.64
N SER A 57 7.35 -10.79 11.08
CA SER A 57 6.62 -11.65 12.00
C SER A 57 7.37 -11.85 13.31
N ASN A 58 6.68 -11.79 14.43
CA ASN A 58 7.12 -12.28 15.74
C ASN A 58 6.08 -13.25 16.31
N GLN A 59 6.21 -13.63 17.59
CA GLN A 59 5.29 -14.59 18.23
C GLN A 59 3.86 -14.09 18.32
N ASP A 60 3.63 -12.77 18.36
CA ASP A 60 2.36 -12.16 18.68
C ASP A 60 1.69 -11.51 17.44
N ASN A 61 2.48 -11.00 16.48
CA ASN A 61 1.97 -10.16 15.40
C ASN A 61 2.70 -10.36 14.07
N ASP A 62 1.92 -10.22 13.00
CA ASP A 62 2.40 -10.04 11.63
C ASP A 62 2.19 -8.59 11.19
N ILE A 63 3.24 -7.99 10.64
CA ILE A 63 3.24 -6.63 10.11
C ILE A 63 3.61 -6.68 8.64
N ASN A 64 2.79 -6.09 7.79
CA ASN A 64 3.03 -6.05 6.35
C ASN A 64 3.58 -4.68 5.93
N ILE A 65 4.67 -4.68 5.20
CA ILE A 65 5.30 -3.50 4.63
C ILE A 65 5.21 -3.59 3.11
N TRP A 66 4.57 -2.58 2.51
CA TRP A 66 4.26 -2.50 1.09
C TRP A 66 5.11 -1.42 0.43
N HIS A 67 6.12 -1.79 -0.35
CA HIS A 67 6.90 -0.88 -1.20
C HIS A 67 6.16 -0.68 -2.53
N VAL A 68 5.29 0.32 -2.58
CA VAL A 68 4.37 0.49 -3.71
C VAL A 68 5.06 0.93 -4.99
N HIS A 69 6.24 1.55 -4.88
CA HIS A 69 7.07 1.95 -6.01
C HIS A 69 8.30 1.03 -6.24
N GLY A 70 8.29 -0.14 -5.59
CA GLY A 70 9.41 -1.09 -5.67
C GLY A 70 10.47 -0.86 -4.60
N ASP A 71 11.55 -1.63 -4.66
CA ASP A 71 12.63 -1.61 -3.67
C ASP A 71 14.01 -1.87 -4.30
N ILE A 72 15.06 -1.52 -3.56
CA ILE A 72 16.46 -1.56 -4.00
C ILE A 72 17.02 -2.98 -4.18
N GLU A 73 16.44 -4.00 -3.58
CA GLU A 73 16.86 -5.40 -3.80
C GLU A 73 16.31 -5.94 -5.12
N ARG A 74 15.24 -5.31 -5.64
CA ARG A 74 14.59 -5.68 -6.90
C ARG A 74 14.55 -4.50 -7.85
N ILE A 75 15.70 -4.08 -8.36
CA ILE A 75 15.83 -2.93 -9.27
C ILE A 75 14.74 -2.90 -10.38
N PRO A 76 14.38 -4.04 -11.04
CA PRO A 76 13.31 -4.03 -12.02
C PRO A 76 11.92 -3.72 -11.47
N SER A 77 11.72 -3.67 -10.15
CA SER A 77 10.45 -3.29 -9.53
C SER A 77 10.29 -1.79 -9.33
N ILE A 78 11.38 -1.04 -9.43
CA ILE A 78 11.42 0.38 -9.14
C ILE A 78 10.63 1.17 -10.18
N ALA A 79 9.65 1.95 -9.73
CA ALA A 79 8.86 2.83 -10.57
C ALA A 79 9.57 4.19 -10.69
N LEU A 80 10.13 4.47 -11.87
CA LEU A 80 10.78 5.74 -12.20
C LEU A 80 10.17 6.32 -13.47
N GLY A 81 9.65 7.52 -13.37
CA GLY A 81 9.12 8.26 -14.51
C GLY A 81 7.70 7.89 -14.92
N LEU A 82 7.16 8.67 -15.86
CA LEU A 82 5.75 8.68 -16.24
C LEU A 82 5.25 7.32 -16.75
N ASP A 83 6.04 6.63 -17.56
CA ASP A 83 5.65 5.34 -18.14
C ASP A 83 5.38 4.28 -17.06
N HIS A 84 6.21 4.25 -16.01
CA HIS A 84 6.03 3.35 -14.89
C HIS A 84 4.76 3.70 -14.09
N TYR A 85 4.52 4.97 -13.84
CA TYR A 85 3.31 5.41 -13.14
C TYR A 85 2.04 5.15 -13.96
N CYS A 86 2.07 5.31 -15.27
CA CYS A 86 0.95 4.93 -16.14
C CYS A 86 0.65 3.42 -16.07
N GLY A 87 1.68 2.59 -16.04
CA GLY A 87 1.55 1.14 -15.85
C GLY A 87 0.93 0.80 -14.50
N SER A 88 1.39 1.46 -13.42
CA SER A 88 0.85 1.32 -12.07
C SER A 88 -0.64 1.69 -12.03
N VAL A 89 -1.00 2.87 -12.53
CA VAL A 89 -2.40 3.34 -12.60
C VAL A 89 -3.27 2.37 -13.38
N SER A 90 -2.80 1.85 -14.52
CA SER A 90 -3.55 0.86 -15.32
C SER A 90 -3.86 -0.40 -14.53
N LYS A 91 -2.87 -0.91 -13.79
CA LYS A 91 -3.03 -2.11 -12.97
C LYS A 91 -3.95 -1.87 -11.77
N ILE A 92 -3.83 -0.73 -11.10
CA ILE A 92 -4.72 -0.30 -10.03
C ILE A 92 -6.17 -0.21 -10.54
N ASP A 93 -6.39 0.41 -11.70
CA ASP A 93 -7.73 0.55 -12.29
C ASP A 93 -8.33 -0.82 -12.66
N ALA A 94 -7.52 -1.73 -13.21
CA ALA A 94 -7.94 -3.10 -13.49
C ALA A 94 -8.36 -3.83 -12.20
N TYR A 95 -7.58 -3.67 -11.11
CA TYR A 95 -7.93 -4.23 -9.81
C TYR A 95 -9.26 -3.67 -9.28
N LEU A 96 -9.40 -2.36 -9.26
CA LEU A 96 -10.62 -1.70 -8.76
C LEU A 96 -11.88 -2.12 -9.52
N LYS A 97 -11.75 -2.40 -10.82
CA LYS A 97 -12.85 -2.85 -11.69
C LYS A 97 -13.12 -4.36 -11.66
N GLY A 98 -12.27 -5.16 -11.02
CA GLY A 98 -12.36 -6.63 -11.03
C GLY A 98 -11.90 -7.27 -12.35
N ASN A 99 -11.04 -6.58 -13.08
CA ASN A 99 -10.42 -7.08 -14.32
C ASN A 99 -8.98 -7.54 -14.12
N TYR A 100 -8.50 -7.55 -12.87
CA TYR A 100 -7.18 -8.01 -12.55
C TYR A 100 -7.18 -9.53 -12.33
N SER A 101 -6.26 -10.21 -13.00
CA SER A 101 -5.97 -11.63 -12.78
C SER A 101 -4.47 -11.86 -12.57
N TYR A 102 -4.14 -12.96 -11.96
CA TYR A 102 -2.77 -13.40 -11.74
C TYR A 102 -2.67 -14.93 -11.78
N ILE A 103 -1.45 -15.43 -11.97
CA ILE A 103 -1.20 -16.88 -11.98
C ILE A 103 -0.62 -17.28 -10.63
N GLU A 104 -1.25 -18.25 -9.99
CA GLU A 104 -0.77 -18.91 -8.79
C GLU A 104 -0.96 -20.41 -8.93
N ASP A 105 0.09 -21.18 -8.65
CA ASP A 105 0.10 -22.64 -8.81
C ASP A 105 -0.33 -23.09 -10.22
N LYS A 106 0.12 -22.38 -11.25
CA LYS A 106 -0.22 -22.61 -12.67
C LYS A 106 -1.71 -22.42 -13.01
N LYS A 107 -2.49 -21.81 -12.12
CA LYS A 107 -3.90 -21.49 -12.34
C LYS A 107 -4.09 -19.99 -12.38
N GLU A 108 -4.91 -19.53 -13.31
CA GLU A 108 -5.34 -18.12 -13.31
C GLU A 108 -6.36 -17.92 -12.20
N LYS A 109 -6.09 -16.92 -11.36
CA LYS A 109 -7.01 -16.39 -10.34
C LYS A 109 -7.41 -15.00 -10.73
N ARG A 110 -8.70 -14.72 -10.75
CA ARG A 110 -9.26 -13.39 -10.97
C ARG A 110 -9.76 -12.84 -9.65
N LEU A 111 -9.43 -11.60 -9.35
CA LEU A 111 -9.92 -10.90 -8.16
C LEU A 111 -11.18 -10.09 -8.49
N ASN A 112 -12.11 -10.11 -7.56
CA ASN A 112 -13.34 -9.33 -7.66
C ASN A 112 -13.05 -7.84 -7.44
N GLY A 113 -13.81 -7.00 -8.13
CA GLY A 113 -13.65 -5.55 -8.03
C GLY A 113 -14.00 -5.00 -6.66
N ILE A 114 -13.47 -3.82 -6.36
CA ILE A 114 -13.65 -3.17 -5.06
C ILE A 114 -15.12 -2.91 -4.73
N ILE A 115 -15.97 -2.69 -5.73
CA ILE A 115 -17.42 -2.46 -5.52
C ILE A 115 -18.11 -3.71 -4.92
N ALA A 116 -17.76 -4.90 -5.38
CA ALA A 116 -18.31 -6.15 -4.84
C ALA A 116 -17.92 -6.31 -3.36
N LYS A 117 -16.68 -5.98 -3.02
CA LYS A 117 -16.17 -6.02 -1.65
C LYS A 117 -16.85 -4.96 -0.76
N LEU A 118 -17.03 -3.75 -1.24
CA LEU A 118 -17.70 -2.66 -0.51
C LEU A 118 -19.20 -2.92 -0.30
N ASN A 119 -19.85 -3.63 -1.20
CA ASN A 119 -21.26 -4.01 -1.06
C ASN A 119 -21.47 -5.29 -0.22
N GLY A 120 -20.40 -5.90 0.27
CA GLY A 120 -20.47 -7.10 1.10
C GLY A 120 -20.81 -8.39 0.34
N THR A 121 -20.80 -8.37 -1.00
CA THR A 121 -20.97 -9.59 -1.81
C THR A 121 -19.68 -10.41 -1.87
N GLU A 122 -18.56 -9.78 -1.56
CA GLU A 122 -17.24 -10.38 -1.47
C GLU A 122 -16.51 -9.84 -0.23
N SER A 123 -15.62 -10.64 0.35
CA SER A 123 -14.79 -10.22 1.47
C SER A 123 -13.54 -9.46 1.03
N PHE A 124 -13.03 -8.61 1.91
CA PHE A 124 -11.67 -8.09 1.81
C PHE A 124 -10.71 -9.19 2.28
N ASP A 125 -9.77 -9.57 1.43
CA ASP A 125 -8.84 -10.67 1.66
C ASP A 125 -7.39 -10.21 1.87
N SER A 126 -7.18 -8.89 1.91
CA SER A 126 -5.86 -8.25 2.12
C SER A 126 -4.79 -8.66 1.09
N VAL A 127 -5.20 -9.05 -0.11
CA VAL A 127 -4.31 -9.48 -1.19
C VAL A 127 -3.52 -8.32 -1.79
N SER A 128 -4.03 -7.09 -1.62
CA SER A 128 -3.43 -5.90 -2.23
C SER A 128 -3.46 -4.72 -1.27
N TRP A 129 -2.37 -3.92 -1.27
CA TRP A 129 -2.31 -2.67 -0.53
C TRP A 129 -3.41 -1.67 -0.94
N ILE A 130 -3.96 -1.79 -2.14
CA ILE A 130 -5.06 -0.95 -2.62
C ILE A 130 -6.29 -1.09 -1.71
N GLU A 131 -6.55 -2.30 -1.19
CA GLU A 131 -7.70 -2.55 -0.32
C GLU A 131 -7.68 -1.74 0.96
N LEU A 132 -6.47 -1.47 1.48
CA LEU A 132 -6.29 -0.69 2.70
C LEU A 132 -6.92 0.71 2.60
N PHE A 133 -6.93 1.30 1.41
CA PHE A 133 -7.60 2.59 1.17
C PHE A 133 -9.12 2.52 1.24
N TYR A 134 -9.71 1.33 1.24
CA TYR A 134 -11.17 1.13 1.20
C TYR A 134 -11.74 0.44 2.45
N ASN A 135 -10.92 -0.28 3.22
CA ASN A 135 -11.41 -1.06 4.37
C ASN A 135 -10.75 -0.70 5.70
N THR A 136 -9.65 0.06 5.71
CA THR A 136 -8.96 0.49 6.93
C THR A 136 -8.83 2.00 7.00
N ASN A 137 -8.64 2.56 8.19
CA ASN A 137 -8.23 3.96 8.31
C ASN A 137 -6.78 4.11 7.85
N VAL A 138 -6.53 5.09 6.99
CA VAL A 138 -5.20 5.37 6.44
C VAL A 138 -4.69 6.68 7.00
N HIS A 139 -3.46 6.66 7.51
CA HIS A 139 -2.76 7.83 8.03
C HIS A 139 -1.58 8.13 7.11
N ILE A 140 -1.62 9.26 6.40
CA ILE A 140 -0.58 9.71 5.48
C ILE A 140 0.33 10.68 6.23
N ILE A 141 1.59 10.28 6.44
CA ILE A 141 2.56 11.01 7.25
C ILE A 141 3.83 11.23 6.44
N GLY A 142 4.33 12.47 6.39
CA GLY A 142 5.59 12.81 5.73
C GLY A 142 5.59 12.62 4.21
N PHE A 143 4.42 12.54 3.59
CA PHE A 143 4.24 12.32 2.16
C PHE A 143 3.67 13.58 1.51
N GLY A 144 4.42 14.16 0.57
CA GLY A 144 4.07 15.45 -0.02
C GLY A 144 2.89 15.43 -0.98
N LEU A 145 2.43 14.26 -1.41
CA LEU A 145 1.38 14.10 -2.44
C LEU A 145 1.68 14.93 -3.70
N ASP A 146 2.94 14.87 -4.18
CA ASP A 146 3.34 15.54 -5.40
C ASP A 146 2.56 15.02 -6.63
N TYR A 147 2.53 15.80 -7.69
CA TYR A 147 1.89 15.41 -8.96
C TYR A 147 2.48 14.14 -9.57
N SER A 148 3.74 13.84 -9.27
CA SER A 148 4.39 12.59 -9.69
C SER A 148 3.74 11.34 -9.11
N GLU A 149 3.07 11.45 -7.96
CA GLU A 149 2.41 10.35 -7.25
C GLU A 149 1.00 10.06 -7.82
N ILE A 150 0.89 9.97 -9.14
CA ILE A 150 -0.39 9.87 -9.84
C ILE A 150 -1.17 8.59 -9.52
N ASP A 151 -0.51 7.51 -9.15
CA ASP A 151 -1.13 6.24 -8.74
C ASP A 151 -1.86 6.37 -7.40
N ILE A 152 -1.25 7.02 -6.41
CA ILE A 152 -1.91 7.33 -5.13
C ILE A 152 -3.07 8.32 -5.35
N TRP A 153 -2.83 9.39 -6.15
CA TRP A 153 -3.89 10.30 -6.54
C TRP A 153 -5.05 9.61 -7.24
N TRP A 154 -4.77 8.61 -8.08
CA TRP A 154 -5.80 7.84 -8.77
C TRP A 154 -6.70 7.10 -7.78
N ILE A 155 -6.13 6.44 -6.78
CA ILE A 155 -6.88 5.73 -5.72
C ILE A 155 -7.76 6.71 -4.94
N LEU A 156 -7.19 7.85 -4.49
CA LEU A 156 -7.92 8.87 -3.74
C LEU A 156 -9.10 9.44 -4.55
N ASN A 157 -8.89 9.73 -5.83
CA ASN A 157 -9.94 10.19 -6.74
C ASN A 157 -11.04 9.13 -6.96
N LYS A 158 -10.66 7.88 -7.18
CA LYS A 158 -11.64 6.78 -7.34
C LYS A 158 -12.46 6.61 -6.08
N ARG A 159 -11.81 6.60 -4.93
CA ARG A 159 -12.49 6.54 -3.62
C ARG A 159 -13.50 7.68 -3.47
N GLN A 160 -13.12 8.91 -3.78
CA GLN A 160 -14.03 10.07 -3.70
C GLN A 160 -15.24 9.94 -4.64
N ARG A 161 -15.03 9.38 -5.84
CA ARG A 161 -16.13 9.11 -6.78
C ARG A 161 -17.10 8.07 -6.24
N TYR A 162 -16.60 7.02 -5.57
CA TYR A 162 -17.48 6.01 -4.94
C TYR A 162 -18.31 6.61 -3.82
N ILE A 163 -17.71 7.44 -2.96
CA ILE A 163 -18.43 8.17 -1.90
C ILE A 163 -19.55 9.04 -2.51
N LYS A 164 -19.23 9.84 -3.54
CA LYS A 164 -20.20 10.73 -4.19
C LYS A 164 -21.31 9.99 -4.93
N SER A 165 -21.06 8.79 -5.43
CA SER A 165 -22.05 8.03 -6.19
C SER A 165 -23.14 7.40 -5.30
N SER A 166 -22.98 7.43 -3.98
CA SER A 166 -23.86 6.80 -2.98
C SER A 166 -24.14 5.31 -3.24
N LYS A 167 -23.32 4.67 -4.09
CA LYS A 167 -23.47 3.25 -4.43
C LYS A 167 -22.81 2.32 -3.43
N THR A 168 -22.01 2.88 -2.52
CA THR A 168 -21.21 2.12 -1.57
C THR A 168 -21.10 2.84 -0.25
N ASN A 169 -21.07 2.08 0.85
CA ASN A 169 -20.83 2.63 2.18
C ASN A 169 -19.36 2.51 2.51
N LEU A 170 -18.63 3.61 2.38
CA LEU A 170 -17.24 3.72 2.82
C LEU A 170 -17.21 4.30 4.23
N PHE A 171 -16.84 3.49 5.22
CA PHE A 171 -16.81 3.90 6.63
C PHE A 171 -15.41 4.33 7.09
N ASN A 172 -14.37 3.85 6.44
CA ASN A 172 -13.00 4.17 6.78
C ASN A 172 -12.64 5.60 6.38
N LYS A 173 -11.65 6.17 7.07
CA LYS A 173 -11.18 7.55 6.86
C LYS A 173 -9.74 7.57 6.39
N ILE A 174 -9.39 8.64 5.66
CA ILE A 174 -8.02 8.95 5.30
C ILE A 174 -7.65 10.26 5.99
N TYR A 175 -6.58 10.21 6.78
CA TYR A 175 -6.03 11.34 7.50
C TYR A 175 -4.72 11.75 6.84
N TYR A 176 -4.61 13.03 6.51
CA TYR A 176 -3.40 13.61 5.97
C TYR A 176 -2.80 14.56 7.00
N TYR A 177 -1.51 14.35 7.32
CA TYR A 177 -0.78 15.15 8.28
C TYR A 177 0.16 16.08 7.54
N ASP A 178 -0.23 17.35 7.46
CA ASP A 178 0.59 18.43 6.90
C ASP A 178 1.48 19.02 8.01
N ILE A 179 2.79 18.86 7.86
CA ILE A 179 3.76 19.45 8.77
C ILE A 179 4.03 20.87 8.27
N LYS A 180 3.34 21.84 8.86
CA LYS A 180 3.67 23.25 8.60
C LYS A 180 5.03 23.57 9.23
N PRO A 181 5.94 24.26 8.50
CA PRO A 181 7.14 24.83 9.12
C PRO A 181 6.70 25.69 10.30
N GLN A 182 7.33 25.51 11.44
CA GLN A 182 7.21 26.49 12.52
C GLN A 182 7.99 27.73 12.08
N ASP A 183 7.27 28.85 11.94
CA ASP A 183 7.86 30.19 11.71
C ASP A 183 8.79 30.57 12.89
#